data_0bc3b5a1c19abf82323d559ea448c7e7
#
_entry.id   0bc3b5a1c19abf82323d559ea448c7e7
#
_cell.length_a   1.000
_cell.length_b   1.000
_cell.length_c   1.000
_cell.angle_alpha   90.00
_cell.angle_beta   90.00
_cell.angle_gamma   90.00
#
_symmetry.space_group_name_H-M   'P 1'
#
loop_
_entity.id
_entity.type
_entity.pdbx_description
1 polymer ?
#
loop_
_entity_poly.entity_id
_entity_poly.type
_entity_poly.pdbx_seq_one_letter_code
_entity_poly.pdbx_strand_id
1 'polypeptide(L)'
;MNNEEHKHEEGKRYLKKFEIVETEVELPIQGQVRDPEDLYAFLKDLESEHVPKIIGVYLDQNHLFLGHQVFLGQTSATFDTQVFYHYYLMLLAKRFVILINHPSGDSTPTEDDVKLIKKFQADVQVLSFKPFFSDFIIVAKKSYFSMATNDGTAGHSGNQEHTTKF
;
A
#
# COMPACT_ATOMS: atom_id res chain seq x y z
N MET A 1 -2.81 -23.16 -25.10
CA MET A 1 -3.62 -21.93 -25.26
C MET A 1 -5.06 -22.35 -25.40
N ASN A 2 -5.78 -22.47 -24.29
CA ASN A 2 -7.22 -22.71 -24.30
C ASN A 2 -7.93 -21.42 -23.91
N ASN A 3 -8.39 -20.70 -24.93
CA ASN A 3 -9.42 -19.69 -24.79
C ASN A 3 -10.74 -20.41 -24.55
N GLU A 4 -11.15 -20.58 -23.30
CA GLU A 4 -12.53 -20.86 -22.98
C GLU A 4 -13.32 -19.55 -23.09
N GLU A 5 -13.86 -19.30 -24.29
CA GLU A 5 -14.92 -18.32 -24.49
C GLU A 5 -16.13 -18.77 -23.67
N HIS A 6 -16.39 -18.09 -22.56
CA HIS A 6 -17.67 -18.21 -21.85
C HIS A 6 -18.79 -17.66 -22.75
N LYS A 7 -19.40 -18.53 -23.55
CA LYS A 7 -20.68 -18.25 -24.19
C LYS A 7 -21.73 -18.06 -23.09
N HIS A 8 -22.13 -16.83 -22.85
CA HIS A 8 -23.32 -16.54 -22.06
C HIS A 8 -24.55 -17.03 -22.81
N GLU A 9 -25.21 -18.07 -22.31
CA GLU A 9 -26.51 -18.49 -22.82
C GLU A 9 -27.54 -17.40 -22.48
N GLU A 10 -28.26 -16.91 -23.51
CA GLU A 10 -29.32 -15.90 -23.34
C GLU A 10 -30.39 -16.41 -22.36
N GLY A 11 -30.70 -15.59 -21.34
CA GLY A 11 -31.74 -15.82 -20.37
C GLY A 11 -31.31 -16.43 -19.03
N LYS A 12 -30.06 -16.86 -18.85
CA LYS A 12 -29.55 -17.34 -17.56
C LYS A 12 -28.95 -16.22 -16.75
N ARG A 13 -29.36 -16.10 -15.49
CA ARG A 13 -28.75 -15.20 -14.50
C ARG A 13 -27.68 -15.94 -13.73
N TYR A 14 -26.51 -15.35 -13.61
CA TYR A 14 -25.37 -15.90 -12.85
C TYR A 14 -25.13 -15.06 -11.59
N LEU A 15 -25.01 -15.74 -10.45
CA LEU A 15 -24.58 -15.13 -9.18
C LEU A 15 -23.12 -15.46 -8.97
N LYS A 16 -22.30 -14.43 -8.71
CA LYS A 16 -20.94 -14.66 -8.25
C LYS A 16 -20.97 -15.13 -6.79
N LYS A 17 -20.51 -16.35 -6.55
CA LYS A 17 -20.32 -16.89 -5.19
C LYS A 17 -18.89 -16.58 -4.77
N PHE A 18 -18.74 -16.02 -3.57
CA PHE A 18 -17.45 -15.85 -2.91
C PHE A 18 -17.40 -16.78 -1.72
N GLU A 19 -16.31 -17.48 -1.58
CA GLU A 19 -16.04 -18.33 -0.41
C GLU A 19 -14.89 -17.71 0.37
N ILE A 20 -15.07 -17.53 1.67
CA ILE A 20 -14.00 -17.17 2.58
C ILE A 20 -13.40 -18.48 3.08
N VAL A 21 -12.13 -18.71 2.74
CA VAL A 21 -11.38 -19.88 3.20
C VAL A 21 -10.37 -19.40 4.22
N GLU A 22 -10.45 -19.92 5.46
CA GLU A 22 -9.38 -19.74 6.44
C GLU A 22 -8.18 -20.59 6.01
N THR A 23 -7.05 -19.95 5.84
CA THR A 23 -5.78 -20.60 5.52
C THR A 23 -4.71 -20.05 6.45
N GLU A 24 -4.04 -20.94 7.17
CA GLU A 24 -2.86 -20.57 7.92
C GLU A 24 -1.69 -20.33 6.96
N VAL A 25 -1.16 -19.12 6.97
CA VAL A 25 0.03 -18.74 6.21
C VAL A 25 1.04 -18.10 7.15
N GLU A 26 2.32 -18.34 6.90
CA GLU A 26 3.38 -17.65 7.62
C GLU A 26 3.32 -16.15 7.29
N LEU A 27 3.27 -15.30 8.33
CA LEU A 27 3.24 -13.87 8.14
C LEU A 27 4.58 -13.38 7.57
N PRO A 28 4.58 -12.53 6.55
CA PRO A 28 5.80 -11.96 5.98
C PRO A 28 6.52 -11.03 6.96
N ILE A 29 5.81 -10.58 7.99
CA ILE A 29 6.33 -9.70 9.04
C ILE A 29 6.01 -10.30 10.39
N GLN A 30 7.04 -10.47 11.20
CA GLN A 30 6.93 -10.94 12.58
C GLN A 30 7.10 -9.74 13.52
N GLY A 31 6.11 -9.48 14.38
CA GLY A 31 6.16 -8.40 15.36
C GLY A 31 5.45 -7.11 14.96
N GLN A 32 5.90 -6.00 15.54
CA GLN A 32 5.29 -4.69 15.35
C GLN A 32 5.97 -3.92 14.21
N VAL A 33 5.16 -3.20 13.44
CA VAL A 33 5.62 -2.28 12.38
C VAL A 33 5.63 -0.87 12.95
N ARG A 34 6.79 -0.34 13.28
CA ARG A 34 6.98 1.01 13.83
C ARG A 34 7.76 1.92 12.91
N ASP A 35 8.75 1.34 12.22
CA ASP A 35 9.67 2.03 11.34
C ASP A 35 9.60 1.43 9.93
N PRO A 36 10.02 2.16 8.87
CA PRO A 36 10.04 1.63 7.51
C PRO A 36 10.84 0.32 7.37
N GLU A 37 11.89 0.15 8.17
CA GLU A 37 12.75 -1.04 8.15
C GLU A 37 12.02 -2.32 8.58
N ASP A 38 10.97 -2.20 9.41
CA ASP A 38 10.12 -3.35 9.79
C ASP A 38 9.34 -3.90 8.58
N LEU A 39 9.24 -3.11 7.50
CA LEU A 39 8.62 -3.50 6.23
C LEU A 39 9.62 -3.99 5.18
N TYR A 40 10.83 -4.36 5.60
CA TYR A 40 11.94 -4.70 4.72
C TYR A 40 11.59 -5.66 3.58
N ALA A 41 10.82 -6.71 3.85
CA ALA A 41 10.42 -7.68 2.83
C ALA A 41 9.66 -7.02 1.67
N PHE A 42 8.74 -6.09 1.99
CA PHE A 42 7.98 -5.34 1.00
C PHE A 42 8.83 -4.28 0.29
N LEU A 43 9.75 -3.63 1.02
CA LEU A 43 10.67 -2.65 0.43
C LEU A 43 11.54 -3.30 -0.64
N LYS A 44 12.05 -4.52 -0.35
CA LYS A 44 12.85 -5.30 -1.31
C LYS A 44 12.05 -5.74 -2.54
N ASP A 45 10.81 -6.18 -2.34
CA ASP A 45 9.93 -6.55 -3.44
C ASP A 45 9.69 -5.35 -4.36
N LEU A 46 9.38 -4.19 -3.79
CA LEU A 46 9.13 -2.95 -4.53
C LEU A 46 10.39 -2.39 -5.22
N GLU A 47 11.57 -2.51 -4.59
CA GLU A 47 12.85 -2.05 -5.16
C GLU A 47 13.18 -2.76 -6.48
N SER A 48 12.86 -4.04 -6.56
CA SER A 48 13.13 -4.88 -7.73
C SER A 48 12.06 -4.79 -8.82
N GLU A 49 10.93 -4.15 -8.53
CA GLU A 49 9.78 -4.10 -9.44
C GLU A 49 9.93 -3.01 -10.51
N HIS A 50 9.67 -3.39 -11.76
CA HIS A 50 9.81 -2.48 -12.91
C HIS A 50 8.47 -1.91 -13.40
N VAL A 51 7.35 -2.40 -12.86
CA VAL A 51 6.01 -1.88 -13.15
C VAL A 51 5.48 -1.12 -11.94
N PRO A 52 4.59 -0.14 -12.12
CA PRO A 52 3.95 0.52 -11.00
C PRO A 52 3.24 -0.49 -10.09
N LYS A 53 3.52 -0.44 -8.81
CA LYS A 53 2.94 -1.31 -7.79
C LYS A 53 2.72 -0.52 -6.51
N ILE A 54 1.55 -0.70 -5.92
CA ILE A 54 1.22 -0.15 -4.60
C ILE A 54 0.94 -1.32 -3.66
N ILE A 55 1.43 -1.23 -2.43
CA ILE A 55 1.12 -2.17 -1.36
C ILE A 55 0.46 -1.41 -0.22
N GLY A 56 -0.77 -1.81 0.13
CA GLY A 56 -1.42 -1.39 1.35
C GLY A 56 -1.10 -2.38 2.47
N VAL A 57 -0.55 -1.90 3.58
CA VAL A 57 -0.25 -2.68 4.77
C VAL A 57 -1.23 -2.30 5.86
N TYR A 58 -1.85 -3.29 6.48
CA TYR A 58 -2.89 -3.14 7.49
C TYR A 58 -2.39 -3.60 8.85
N LEU A 59 -2.59 -2.75 9.86
CA LEU A 59 -2.09 -2.99 11.21
C LEU A 59 -3.23 -2.84 12.23
N ASP A 60 -3.08 -3.51 13.36
CA ASP A 60 -3.93 -3.29 14.52
C ASP A 60 -3.54 -2.01 15.29
N GLN A 61 -4.21 -1.77 16.42
CA GLN A 61 -3.91 -0.63 17.30
C GLN A 61 -2.52 -0.69 17.94
N ASN A 62 -1.93 -1.89 18.05
CA ASN A 62 -0.62 -2.14 18.64
C ASN A 62 0.49 -2.23 17.58
N HIS A 63 0.21 -1.82 16.34
CA HIS A 63 1.10 -1.92 15.19
C HIS A 63 1.43 -3.34 14.72
N LEU A 64 0.66 -4.35 15.15
CA LEU A 64 0.84 -5.71 14.66
C LEU A 64 0.28 -5.84 13.23
N PHE A 65 1.03 -6.56 12.41
CA PHE A 65 0.65 -6.83 11.03
C PHE A 65 -0.59 -7.72 10.96
N LEU A 66 -1.61 -7.26 10.25
CA LEU A 66 -2.87 -8.00 10.02
C LEU A 66 -2.95 -8.57 8.61
N GLY A 67 -2.33 -7.91 7.66
CA GLY A 67 -2.36 -8.31 6.26
C GLY A 67 -1.89 -7.20 5.33
N HIS A 68 -1.81 -7.53 4.05
CA HIS A 68 -1.48 -6.57 3.02
C HIS A 68 -2.29 -6.82 1.75
N GLN A 69 -2.33 -5.82 0.88
CA GLN A 69 -2.95 -5.92 -0.44
C GLN A 69 -2.03 -5.32 -1.49
N VAL A 70 -1.88 -6.01 -2.60
CA VAL A 70 -1.07 -5.58 -3.74
C VAL A 70 -1.97 -5.03 -4.85
N PHE A 71 -1.65 -3.83 -5.33
CA PHE A 71 -2.31 -3.16 -6.45
C PHE A 71 -1.30 -3.04 -7.59
N LEU A 72 -1.26 -4.05 -8.44
CA LEU A 72 -0.33 -4.11 -9.56
C LEU A 72 -0.81 -3.22 -10.70
N GLY A 73 0.13 -2.48 -11.32
CA GLY A 73 -0.16 -1.57 -12.43
C GLY A 73 -0.87 -0.27 -12.01
N GLN A 74 -1.10 -0.04 -10.72
CA GLN A 74 -1.64 1.22 -10.22
C GLN A 74 -0.53 2.19 -9.80
N THR A 75 -0.79 3.47 -10.06
CA THR A 75 0.03 4.60 -9.63
C THR A 75 -0.76 5.44 -8.63
N SER A 76 -0.12 6.43 -8.02
CA SER A 76 -0.81 7.37 -7.13
C SER A 76 -1.99 8.09 -7.80
N ALA A 77 -1.90 8.34 -9.12
CA ALA A 77 -2.99 8.95 -9.89
C ALA A 77 -4.20 8.03 -10.12
N THR A 78 -3.98 6.71 -10.15
CA THR A 78 -5.02 5.71 -10.50
C THR A 78 -5.46 4.86 -9.31
N PHE A 79 -4.93 5.12 -8.12
CA PHE A 79 -5.16 4.29 -6.93
C PHE A 79 -6.62 4.33 -6.48
N ASP A 80 -7.20 3.12 -6.36
CA ASP A 80 -8.58 2.95 -5.90
C ASP A 80 -8.66 2.86 -4.37
N THR A 81 -8.91 4.00 -3.73
CA THR A 81 -9.04 4.09 -2.27
C THR A 81 -10.29 3.37 -1.74
N GLN A 82 -11.33 3.14 -2.56
CA GLN A 82 -12.52 2.41 -2.11
C GLN A 82 -12.21 0.93 -1.89
N VAL A 83 -11.52 0.31 -2.85
CA VAL A 83 -11.05 -1.08 -2.72
C VAL A 83 -10.10 -1.20 -1.54
N PHE A 84 -9.19 -0.25 -1.35
CA PHE A 84 -8.28 -0.21 -0.22
C PHE A 84 -9.03 -0.19 1.13
N TYR A 85 -9.98 0.72 1.32
CA TYR A 85 -10.75 0.80 2.57
C TYR A 85 -11.69 -0.39 2.78
N HIS A 86 -12.13 -1.05 1.72
CA HIS A 86 -12.88 -2.29 1.85
C HIS A 86 -12.06 -3.37 2.60
N TYR A 87 -10.82 -3.60 2.18
CA TYR A 87 -9.93 -4.55 2.86
C TYR A 87 -9.55 -4.09 4.27
N TYR A 88 -9.32 -2.79 4.45
CA TYR A 88 -9.09 -2.21 5.77
C TYR A 88 -10.19 -2.59 6.77
N LEU A 89 -11.45 -2.47 6.35
CA LEU A 89 -12.61 -2.81 7.18
C LEU A 89 -12.75 -4.33 7.38
N MET A 90 -12.52 -5.13 6.35
CA MET A 90 -12.58 -6.60 6.44
C MET A 90 -11.58 -7.15 7.47
N LEU A 91 -10.38 -6.58 7.53
CA LEU A 91 -9.34 -6.97 8.46
C LEU A 91 -9.51 -6.34 9.86
N LEU A 92 -10.53 -5.51 10.06
CA LEU A 92 -10.74 -4.73 11.29
C LEU A 92 -9.51 -3.91 11.67
N ALA A 93 -8.75 -3.46 10.67
CA ALA A 93 -7.55 -2.69 10.85
C ALA A 93 -7.81 -1.38 11.59
N LYS A 94 -6.80 -0.87 12.27
CA LYS A 94 -6.83 0.44 12.97
C LYS A 94 -5.84 1.41 12.37
N ARG A 95 -4.79 0.88 11.76
CA ARG A 95 -3.69 1.64 11.15
C ARG A 95 -3.39 1.10 9.77
N PHE A 96 -2.78 1.94 8.95
CA PHE A 96 -2.28 1.50 7.65
C PHE A 96 -1.04 2.27 7.22
N VAL A 97 -0.26 1.61 6.36
CA VAL A 97 0.88 2.17 5.64
C VAL A 97 0.64 1.94 4.15
N ILE A 98 0.99 2.90 3.33
CA ILE A 98 1.01 2.77 1.87
C ILE A 98 2.47 2.76 1.40
N LEU A 99 2.82 1.74 0.63
CA LEU A 99 4.11 1.66 -0.05
C LEU A 99 3.88 1.70 -1.55
N ILE A 100 4.69 2.48 -2.24
CA ILE A 100 4.70 2.53 -3.72
C ILE A 100 6.12 2.42 -4.24
N ASN A 101 6.28 1.92 -5.45
CA ASN A 101 7.57 1.98 -6.13
C ASN A 101 7.59 3.12 -7.16
N HIS A 102 8.79 3.70 -7.33
CA HIS A 102 9.10 4.58 -8.44
C HIS A 102 10.14 3.90 -9.35
N PRO A 103 9.72 3.26 -10.44
CA PRO A 103 10.64 2.60 -11.37
C PRO A 103 11.67 3.54 -12.00
N SER A 104 11.45 4.85 -11.95
CA SER A 104 12.39 5.88 -12.39
C SER A 104 13.71 5.89 -11.59
N GLY A 105 13.69 5.36 -10.37
CA GLY A 105 14.84 5.34 -9.47
C GLY A 105 14.97 6.57 -8.57
N ASP A 106 14.02 7.51 -8.60
CA ASP A 106 13.94 8.68 -7.72
C ASP A 106 12.79 8.51 -6.72
N SER A 107 13.09 8.53 -5.43
CA SER A 107 12.10 8.41 -4.35
C SER A 107 11.45 9.73 -3.95
N THR A 108 11.74 10.83 -4.64
CA THR A 108 11.08 12.12 -4.39
C THR A 108 9.59 12.04 -4.72
N PRO A 109 8.70 12.50 -3.83
CA PRO A 109 7.27 12.50 -4.09
C PRO A 109 6.91 13.31 -5.34
N THR A 110 6.12 12.72 -6.22
CA THR A 110 5.52 13.41 -7.37
C THR A 110 4.29 14.23 -6.92
N GLU A 111 3.77 15.07 -7.81
CA GLU A 111 2.53 15.80 -7.53
C GLU A 111 1.34 14.87 -7.24
N ASP A 112 1.27 13.73 -7.92
CA ASP A 112 0.20 12.75 -7.71
C ASP A 112 0.36 12.01 -6.39
N ASP A 113 1.59 11.74 -5.94
CA ASP A 113 1.85 11.20 -4.61
C ASP A 113 1.39 12.18 -3.53
N VAL A 114 1.72 13.45 -3.68
CA VAL A 114 1.30 14.50 -2.74
C VAL A 114 -0.23 14.63 -2.69
N LYS A 115 -0.91 14.54 -3.85
CA LYS A 115 -2.38 14.52 -3.90
C LYS A 115 -2.96 13.31 -3.17
N LEU A 116 -2.38 12.12 -3.38
CA LEU A 116 -2.84 10.90 -2.72
C LEU A 116 -2.60 10.94 -1.21
N ILE A 117 -1.43 11.42 -0.76
CA ILE A 117 -1.14 11.65 0.67
C ILE A 117 -2.19 12.58 1.29
N LYS A 118 -2.45 13.74 0.66
CA LYS A 118 -3.47 14.69 1.14
C LYS A 118 -4.87 14.09 1.17
N LYS A 119 -5.20 13.23 0.19
CA LYS A 119 -6.47 12.52 0.18
C LYS A 119 -6.58 11.60 1.39
N PHE A 120 -5.57 10.78 1.70
CA PHE A 120 -5.59 9.94 2.89
C PHE A 120 -5.66 10.77 4.17
N GLN A 121 -4.92 11.86 4.27
CA GLN A 121 -4.98 12.78 5.42
C GLN A 121 -6.38 13.38 5.61
N ALA A 122 -7.09 13.70 4.52
CA ALA A 122 -8.47 14.17 4.57
C ALA A 122 -9.44 13.04 4.96
N ASP A 123 -9.29 11.86 4.35
CA ASP A 123 -10.15 10.71 4.60
C ASP A 123 -10.13 10.31 6.09
N VAL A 124 -8.96 10.28 6.75
CA VAL A 124 -8.86 9.93 8.19
C VAL A 124 -9.59 10.91 9.10
N GLN A 125 -9.86 12.13 8.66
CA GLN A 125 -10.62 13.12 9.44
C GLN A 125 -12.13 12.90 9.32
N VAL A 126 -12.63 12.46 8.16
CA VAL A 126 -14.06 12.41 7.86
C VAL A 126 -14.67 11.00 7.99
N LEU A 127 -13.88 9.96 7.81
CA LEU A 127 -14.36 8.59 7.91
C LEU A 127 -14.77 8.23 9.34
N SER A 128 -15.97 7.67 9.49
CA SER A 128 -16.57 7.35 10.80
C SER A 128 -15.78 6.31 11.61
N PHE A 129 -15.08 5.39 10.92
CA PHE A 129 -14.26 4.36 11.55
C PHE A 129 -12.86 4.83 11.95
N LYS A 130 -12.54 6.13 11.74
CA LYS A 130 -11.31 6.80 12.21
C LYS A 130 -10.03 6.00 11.93
N PRO A 131 -9.70 5.71 10.68
CA PRO A 131 -8.47 5.02 10.36
C PRO A 131 -7.25 5.88 10.73
N PHE A 132 -6.14 5.26 11.11
CA PHE A 132 -4.89 5.97 11.36
C PHE A 132 -3.91 5.74 10.20
N PHE A 133 -3.60 6.81 9.48
CA PHE A 133 -2.60 6.81 8.42
C PHE A 133 -1.20 6.94 9.04
N SER A 134 -0.47 5.83 9.10
CA SER A 134 0.82 5.75 9.78
C SER A 134 1.96 6.29 8.93
N ASP A 135 2.03 5.89 7.66
CA ASP A 135 3.10 6.33 6.77
C ASP A 135 2.73 6.18 5.29
N PHE A 136 3.43 6.93 4.46
CA PHE A 136 3.47 6.79 2.99
C PHE A 136 4.93 6.66 2.58
N ILE A 137 5.29 5.50 2.01
CA ILE A 137 6.67 5.17 1.68
C ILE A 137 6.81 5.03 0.17
N ILE A 138 7.72 5.79 -0.42
CA ILE A 138 8.07 5.70 -1.83
C ILE A 138 9.40 4.98 -1.94
N VAL A 139 9.41 3.83 -2.62
CA VAL A 139 10.59 3.00 -2.80
C VAL A 139 11.17 3.23 -4.19
N ALA A 140 12.45 3.53 -4.25
CA ALA A 140 13.21 3.66 -5.48
C ALA A 140 14.48 2.80 -5.39
N LYS A 141 15.26 2.80 -6.45
CA LYS A 141 16.49 2.00 -6.49
C LYS A 141 17.49 2.49 -5.43
N LYS A 142 17.74 1.65 -4.41
CA LYS A 142 18.67 1.92 -3.29
C LYS A 142 18.30 3.10 -2.37
N SER A 143 17.06 3.58 -2.44
CA SER A 143 16.59 4.67 -1.58
C SER A 143 15.10 4.54 -1.32
N TYR A 144 14.63 5.15 -0.26
CA TYR A 144 13.21 5.36 -0.04
C TYR A 144 12.94 6.72 0.59
N PHE A 145 11.72 7.22 0.39
CA PHE A 145 11.16 8.35 1.11
C PHE A 145 10.10 7.82 2.07
N SER A 146 10.07 8.32 3.31
CA SER A 146 8.99 8.08 4.28
C SER A 146 8.41 9.42 4.70
N MET A 147 7.10 9.56 4.59
CA MET A 147 6.39 10.76 5.03
C MET A 147 6.57 10.98 6.53
N ALA A 148 6.51 9.91 7.34
CA ALA A 148 6.60 10.01 8.80
C ALA A 148 7.97 10.48 9.28
N THR A 149 9.07 10.08 8.61
CA THR A 149 10.43 10.47 9.02
C THR A 149 10.86 11.83 8.46
N ASN A 150 10.20 12.31 7.39
CA ASN A 150 10.51 13.60 6.74
C ASN A 150 9.55 14.73 7.16
N ASP A 151 8.83 14.58 8.27
CA ASP A 151 7.90 15.57 8.85
C ASP A 151 6.85 16.14 7.89
N GLY A 152 6.52 15.41 6.80
CA GLY A 152 5.43 15.78 5.88
C GLY A 152 5.54 17.17 5.22
N THR A 153 6.62 17.90 5.40
CA THR A 153 6.86 19.19 4.75
C THR A 153 7.59 18.96 3.44
N ALA A 154 6.83 18.82 2.37
CA ALA A 154 7.35 19.00 1.03
C ALA A 154 7.86 20.43 0.88
N GLY A 155 9.16 20.64 1.04
CA GLY A 155 9.80 21.93 0.79
C GLY A 155 10.88 22.28 1.79
N HIS A 156 11.97 21.54 1.77
CA HIS A 156 13.32 22.13 1.91
C HIS A 156 14.34 21.12 1.38
N SER A 157 15.05 21.54 0.36
CA SER A 157 16.28 20.90 -0.10
C SER A 157 17.29 20.86 1.05
N GLY A 158 17.46 19.71 1.61
CA GLY A 158 18.49 19.42 2.58
C GLY A 158 18.93 17.98 2.38
N ASN A 159 20.05 17.81 1.66
CA ASN A 159 20.75 16.55 1.54
C ASN A 159 20.92 15.92 2.93
N GLN A 160 20.10 14.95 3.22
CA GLN A 160 20.50 13.86 4.08
C GLN A 160 20.19 12.58 3.33
N GLU A 161 21.23 12.12 2.62
CA GLU A 161 21.30 10.76 2.13
C GLU A 161 21.28 9.83 3.34
N HIS A 162 20.09 9.39 3.75
CA HIS A 162 19.99 8.17 4.51
C HIS A 162 20.24 7.01 3.55
N THR A 163 21.52 6.80 3.26
CA THR A 163 21.99 5.62 2.57
C THR A 163 21.97 4.48 3.57
N THR A 164 20.82 3.93 3.87
CA THR A 164 20.73 2.64 4.53
C THR A 164 21.03 1.61 3.46
N LYS A 165 22.25 1.05 3.52
CA LYS A 165 22.61 -0.11 2.70
C LYS A 165 21.76 -1.27 3.18
N PHE A 166 20.85 -1.72 2.33
CA PHE A 166 20.19 -3.01 2.46
C PHE A 166 21.17 -4.14 2.17
#